data_36ac4dda058579e17feba9c8217c5886
#
_entry.id   36ac4dda058579e17feba9c8217c5886
#
_cell.length_a   1.000
_cell.length_b   1.000
_cell.length_c   1.000
_cell.angle_alpha   90.00
_cell.angle_beta   90.00
_cell.angle_gamma   90.00
#
_symmetry.space_group_name_H-M   'P 1'
#
loop_
_entity.id
_entity.type
_entity.pdbx_description
1 polymer ?
#
loop_
_entity_poly.entity_id
_entity_poly.type
_entity_poly.pdbx_seq_one_letter_code
_entity_poly.pdbx_strand_id
1 'polypeptide(L)'
;MSIFGERIIFFTSVLDGYSRFIVHWDLRASMTTDDVELVIQRALESLPKGVSKPRLISDNGPQYISTEFRSYLRDQEVVHSRIRVGHPQSNGKIERFHKSLKSECIRVSPLGDLDEAWEIIKSYVQAYNHERLHASLNDLTPSDYLKGLEHVTKRLEDRKAALETARKIRREKRRDIREQNRSSA
;
A
#
# COMPACT_ATOMS: atom_id res chain seq x y z
N MET A 1 8.21 5.67 10.94
CA MET A 1 8.84 6.77 10.15
C MET A 1 8.51 8.08 10.83
N SER A 2 9.49 8.92 11.13
CA SER A 2 9.26 10.25 11.73
C SER A 2 8.92 11.27 10.64
N ILE A 3 7.93 12.10 10.93
CA ILE A 3 7.44 13.15 10.06
C ILE A 3 7.32 14.45 10.88
N PHE A 4 8.01 15.50 10.46
CA PHE A 4 7.75 16.93 10.54
C PHE A 4 8.04 17.85 11.72
N GLY A 5 8.48 19.07 11.32
CA GLY A 5 8.42 20.37 11.97
C GLY A 5 9.08 20.43 13.35
N GLU A 6 8.63 21.30 14.17
CA GLU A 6 9.09 21.41 15.58
C GLU A 6 8.63 20.23 16.47
N ARG A 7 7.68 19.40 16.00
CA ARG A 7 7.20 18.19 16.69
C ARG A 7 7.46 16.95 15.85
N ILE A 8 8.09 15.95 16.45
CA ILE A 8 8.30 14.65 15.81
C ILE A 8 6.96 13.91 15.83
N ILE A 9 6.41 13.62 14.65
CA ILE A 9 5.23 12.78 14.46
C ILE A 9 5.68 11.46 13.83
N PHE A 10 5.20 10.36 14.36
CA PHE A 10 5.48 9.02 13.88
C PHE A 10 4.32 8.49 13.03
N PHE A 11 4.64 8.02 11.85
CA PHE A 11 3.70 7.30 11.00
C PHE A 11 3.98 5.79 11.12
N THR A 12 2.96 5.04 11.53
CA THR A 12 2.99 3.58 11.61
C THR A 12 1.96 3.01 10.65
N SER A 13 2.29 1.94 9.93
CA SER A 13 1.37 1.32 8.97
C SER A 13 1.54 -0.19 8.90
N VAL A 14 0.45 -0.88 8.59
CA VAL A 14 0.40 -2.32 8.32
C VAL A 14 0.07 -2.51 6.85
N LEU A 15 0.97 -3.16 6.12
CA LEU A 15 0.84 -3.42 4.69
C LEU A 15 0.65 -4.93 4.47
N ASP A 16 -0.36 -5.29 3.70
CA ASP A 16 -0.52 -6.68 3.26
C ASP A 16 0.58 -7.06 2.26
N GLY A 17 1.35 -8.08 2.60
CA GLY A 17 2.50 -8.52 1.84
C GLY A 17 2.18 -9.05 0.44
N TYR A 18 0.95 -9.51 0.19
CA TYR A 18 0.50 -10.01 -1.10
C TYR A 18 0.00 -8.88 -2.00
N SER A 19 -1.03 -8.19 -1.55
CA SER A 19 -1.71 -7.13 -2.33
C SER A 19 -1.01 -5.77 -2.28
N ARG A 20 -0.12 -5.55 -1.32
CA ARG A 20 0.46 -4.23 -0.97
C ARG A 20 -0.55 -3.22 -0.43
N PHE A 21 -1.75 -3.66 -0.12
CA PHE A 21 -2.80 -2.83 0.46
C PHE A 21 -2.38 -2.35 1.86
N ILE A 22 -2.57 -1.07 2.14
CA ILE A 22 -2.38 -0.53 3.50
C ILE A 22 -3.63 -0.86 4.29
N VAL A 23 -3.51 -1.87 5.14
CA VAL A 23 -4.63 -2.41 5.94
C VAL A 23 -5.04 -1.44 7.04
N HIS A 24 -4.04 -0.88 7.72
CA HIS A 24 -4.23 0.15 8.74
C HIS A 24 -2.99 1.04 8.85
N TRP A 25 -3.19 2.27 9.32
CA TRP A 25 -2.12 3.22 9.60
C TRP A 25 -2.56 4.21 10.66
N ASP A 26 -1.60 4.83 11.33
CA ASP A 26 -1.86 5.86 12.34
C ASP A 26 -0.72 6.88 12.41
N LEU A 27 -1.05 8.08 12.89
CA LEU A 27 -0.12 9.17 13.21
C LEU A 27 -0.12 9.41 14.72
N ARG A 28 1.07 9.41 15.31
CA ARG A 28 1.23 9.59 16.76
C ARG A 28 2.42 10.48 17.11
N ALA A 29 2.34 11.12 18.26
CA ALA A 29 3.46 11.88 18.83
C ALA A 29 4.54 10.96 19.45
N SER A 30 4.24 9.68 19.67
CA SER A 30 5.14 8.65 20.20
C SER A 30 5.14 7.40 19.32
N MET A 31 6.11 6.52 19.58
CA MET A 31 6.22 5.21 18.91
C MET A 31 6.62 4.17 19.97
N THR A 32 5.77 4.05 20.97
CA THR A 32 5.92 3.05 22.04
C THR A 32 5.45 1.67 21.59
N THR A 33 5.65 0.66 22.41
CA THR A 33 5.10 -0.68 22.20
C THR A 33 3.58 -0.64 22.10
N ASP A 34 2.92 0.06 23.03
CA ASP A 34 1.44 0.19 23.06
C ASP A 34 0.89 0.87 21.81
N ASP A 35 1.59 1.89 21.28
CA ASP A 35 1.21 2.55 20.02
C ASP A 35 1.19 1.58 18.86
N VAL A 36 2.19 0.71 18.78
CA VAL A 36 2.30 -0.30 17.72
C VAL A 36 1.27 -1.40 17.91
N GLU A 37 1.04 -1.85 19.15
CA GLU A 37 0.01 -2.86 19.47
C GLU A 37 -1.36 -2.40 19.03
N LEU A 38 -1.73 -1.14 19.31
CA LEU A 38 -3.01 -0.59 18.88
C LEU A 38 -3.18 -0.56 17.36
N VAL A 39 -2.13 -0.20 16.62
CA VAL A 39 -2.16 -0.22 15.14
C VAL A 39 -2.34 -1.64 14.61
N ILE A 40 -1.68 -2.62 15.20
CA ILE A 40 -1.81 -4.03 14.82
C ILE A 40 -3.19 -4.57 15.20
N GLN A 41 -3.70 -4.24 16.39
CA GLN A 41 -5.03 -4.62 16.83
C GLN A 41 -6.09 -4.16 15.82
N ARG A 42 -6.07 -2.90 15.44
CA ARG A 42 -7.01 -2.34 14.45
C ARG A 42 -6.87 -2.99 13.07
N ALA A 43 -5.63 -3.31 12.67
CA ALA A 43 -5.41 -4.07 11.44
C ALA A 43 -6.01 -5.49 11.51
N LEU A 44 -5.89 -6.18 12.65
CA LEU A 44 -6.49 -7.50 12.87
C LEU A 44 -8.02 -7.43 12.92
N GLU A 45 -8.59 -6.41 13.55
CA GLU A 45 -10.04 -6.18 13.61
C GLU A 45 -10.66 -5.95 12.22
N SER A 46 -9.89 -5.41 11.27
CA SER A 46 -10.32 -5.20 9.89
C SER A 46 -10.35 -6.47 9.03
N LEU A 47 -9.79 -7.58 9.53
CA LEU A 47 -9.80 -8.84 8.79
C LEU A 47 -11.22 -9.43 8.72
N PRO A 48 -11.59 -10.05 7.58
CA PRO A 48 -12.86 -10.76 7.48
C PRO A 48 -12.98 -11.87 8.52
N LYS A 49 -14.17 -12.07 9.05
CA LYS A 49 -14.43 -13.16 10.00
C LYS A 49 -14.13 -14.53 9.38
N GLY A 50 -13.45 -15.38 10.15
CA GLY A 50 -13.12 -16.74 9.71
C GLY A 50 -11.86 -16.88 8.86
N VAL A 51 -11.17 -15.78 8.56
CA VAL A 51 -9.86 -15.81 7.89
C VAL A 51 -8.78 -16.15 8.94
N SER A 52 -7.85 -17.03 8.57
CA SER A 52 -6.68 -17.32 9.41
C SER A 52 -5.84 -16.07 9.62
N LYS A 53 -5.34 -15.89 10.85
CA LYS A 53 -4.51 -14.71 11.16
C LYS A 53 -3.22 -14.73 10.34
N PRO A 54 -2.85 -13.60 9.73
CA PRO A 54 -1.64 -13.51 8.92
C PRO A 54 -0.39 -13.56 9.79
N ARG A 55 0.75 -13.87 9.17
CA ARG A 55 2.05 -13.71 9.80
C ARG A 55 2.46 -12.23 9.78
N LEU A 56 2.80 -11.70 10.95
CA LEU A 56 3.38 -10.36 11.05
C LEU A 56 4.88 -10.40 10.76
N ILE A 57 5.34 -9.52 9.89
CA ILE A 57 6.76 -9.30 9.62
C ILE A 57 7.11 -7.87 10.05
N SER A 58 8.13 -7.71 10.89
CA SER A 58 8.62 -6.40 11.31
C SER A 58 10.14 -6.30 11.19
N ASP A 59 10.65 -5.09 11.26
CA ASP A 59 12.06 -4.84 11.51
C ASP A 59 12.45 -5.18 12.97
N ASN A 60 13.68 -4.84 13.35
CA ASN A 60 14.21 -5.08 14.71
C ASN A 60 14.13 -3.80 15.58
N GLY A 61 13.16 -2.93 15.34
CA GLY A 61 12.92 -1.76 16.19
C GLY A 61 12.64 -2.18 17.65
N PRO A 62 13.03 -1.33 18.65
CA PRO A 62 12.88 -1.66 20.08
C PRO A 62 11.46 -2.11 20.45
N GLN A 63 10.45 -1.44 19.89
CA GLN A 63 9.02 -1.72 20.12
C GLN A 63 8.62 -3.14 19.68
N TYR A 64 9.27 -3.71 18.66
CA TYR A 64 8.97 -5.06 18.13
C TYR A 64 9.74 -6.19 18.82
N ILE A 65 10.77 -5.86 19.60
CA ILE A 65 11.58 -6.86 20.31
C ILE A 65 11.23 -6.97 21.78
N SER A 66 10.37 -6.10 22.30
CA SER A 66 9.97 -6.08 23.72
C SER A 66 9.27 -7.39 24.13
N THR A 67 9.29 -7.70 25.39
CA THR A 67 8.63 -8.90 25.95
C THR A 67 7.11 -8.73 25.90
N GLU A 68 6.66 -7.51 26.17
CA GLU A 68 5.26 -7.08 26.15
C GLU A 68 4.66 -7.34 24.77
N PHE A 69 5.30 -6.84 23.71
CA PHE A 69 4.86 -7.04 22.34
C PHE A 69 4.78 -8.53 21.94
N ARG A 70 5.76 -9.31 22.35
CA ARG A 70 5.74 -10.77 22.10
C ARG A 70 4.60 -11.48 22.84
N SER A 71 4.30 -11.07 24.07
CA SER A 71 3.16 -11.60 24.82
C SER A 71 1.86 -11.21 24.14
N TYR A 72 1.68 -9.95 23.81
CA TYR A 72 0.52 -9.46 23.08
C TYR A 72 0.26 -10.27 21.79
N LEU A 73 1.26 -10.48 20.94
CA LEU A 73 1.09 -11.25 19.69
C LEU A 73 0.75 -12.72 19.94
N ARG A 74 1.26 -13.32 21.01
CA ARG A 74 0.91 -14.69 21.43
C ARG A 74 -0.56 -14.76 21.84
N ASP A 75 -1.03 -13.81 22.63
CA ASP A 75 -2.42 -13.74 23.09
C ASP A 75 -3.37 -13.48 21.90
N GLN A 76 -2.90 -12.77 20.89
CA GLN A 76 -3.59 -12.60 19.61
C GLN A 76 -3.41 -13.79 18.66
N GLU A 77 -2.68 -14.84 19.00
CA GLU A 77 -2.36 -15.98 18.14
C GLU A 77 -1.71 -15.60 16.79
N VAL A 78 -0.95 -14.51 16.77
CA VAL A 78 -0.26 -13.99 15.58
C VAL A 78 1.18 -14.47 15.54
N VAL A 79 1.55 -15.17 14.48
CA VAL A 79 2.93 -15.59 14.26
C VAL A 79 3.78 -14.37 13.87
N HIS A 80 4.80 -14.07 14.64
CA HIS A 80 5.73 -12.97 14.38
C HIS A 80 7.05 -13.45 13.79
N SER A 81 7.48 -12.81 12.72
CA SER A 81 8.80 -13.02 12.10
C SER A 81 9.53 -11.69 12.00
N ARG A 82 10.70 -11.62 12.60
CA ARG A 82 11.58 -10.44 12.46
C ARG A 82 12.51 -10.62 11.27
N ILE A 83 12.82 -9.52 10.60
CA ILE A 83 13.76 -9.51 9.48
C ILE A 83 15.14 -9.88 10.00
N ARG A 84 15.81 -10.81 9.32
CA ARG A 84 17.20 -11.13 9.63
C ARG A 84 18.09 -9.94 9.27
N VAL A 85 19.07 -9.67 10.13
CA VAL A 85 20.13 -8.69 9.84
C VAL A 85 20.82 -9.11 8.53
N GLY A 86 20.92 -8.19 7.57
CA GLY A 86 21.49 -8.46 6.25
C GLY A 86 20.49 -8.92 5.17
N HIS A 87 19.21 -9.07 5.47
CA HIS A 87 18.17 -9.42 4.50
C HIS A 87 17.07 -8.34 4.36
N PRO A 88 17.38 -7.15 3.83
CA PRO A 88 16.43 -6.02 3.74
C PRO A 88 15.25 -6.29 2.80
N GLN A 89 15.36 -7.30 1.93
CA GLN A 89 14.32 -7.59 0.92
C GLN A 89 12.94 -7.89 1.52
N SER A 90 12.89 -8.44 2.73
CA SER A 90 11.63 -8.77 3.41
C SER A 90 10.80 -7.54 3.78
N ASN A 91 11.44 -6.37 3.96
CA ASN A 91 10.80 -5.10 4.28
C ASN A 91 10.65 -4.16 3.07
N GLY A 92 11.25 -4.53 1.94
CA GLY A 92 11.33 -3.67 0.76
C GLY A 92 9.97 -3.18 0.23
N LYS A 93 8.87 -3.88 0.52
CA LYS A 93 7.53 -3.47 0.09
C LYS A 93 7.03 -2.28 0.91
N ILE A 94 7.12 -2.35 2.23
CA ILE A 94 6.68 -1.26 3.12
C ILE A 94 7.66 -0.07 3.07
N GLU A 95 8.95 -0.33 2.92
CA GLU A 95 9.95 0.73 2.72
C GLU A 95 9.67 1.53 1.44
N ARG A 96 9.31 0.84 0.35
CA ARG A 96 8.91 1.50 -0.90
C ARG A 96 7.65 2.32 -0.74
N PHE A 97 6.66 1.82 -0.01
CA PHE A 97 5.47 2.60 0.32
C PHE A 97 5.84 3.86 1.12
N HIS A 98 6.64 3.73 2.19
CA HIS A 98 7.08 4.88 2.98
C HIS A 98 7.87 5.89 2.15
N LYS A 99 8.70 5.43 1.21
CA LYS A 99 9.45 6.30 0.29
C LYS A 99 8.49 7.07 -0.62
N SER A 100 7.49 6.41 -1.19
CA SER A 100 6.47 7.05 -2.02
C SER A 100 5.64 8.05 -1.22
N LEU A 101 5.12 7.68 -0.05
CA LEU A 101 4.40 8.57 0.84
C LEU A 101 5.24 9.82 1.17
N LYS A 102 6.52 9.64 1.51
CA LYS A 102 7.40 10.75 1.83
C LYS A 102 7.65 11.68 0.64
N SER A 103 7.86 11.14 -0.56
CA SER A 103 8.20 11.95 -1.75
C SER A 103 6.98 12.58 -2.42
N GLU A 104 5.86 11.89 -2.45
CA GLU A 104 4.68 12.26 -3.24
C GLU A 104 3.60 12.98 -2.41
N CYS A 105 3.60 12.80 -1.10
CA CYS A 105 2.63 13.37 -0.20
C CYS A 105 3.29 14.36 0.77
N ILE A 106 4.16 13.86 1.63
CA ILE A 106 4.67 14.60 2.78
C ILE A 106 5.53 15.82 2.38
N ARG A 107 6.45 15.64 1.41
CA ARG A 107 7.38 16.70 0.99
C ARG A 107 6.73 17.78 0.13
N VAL A 108 5.60 17.48 -0.48
CA VAL A 108 4.92 18.39 -1.42
C VAL A 108 3.71 19.10 -0.80
N SER A 109 3.28 18.65 0.38
CA SER A 109 2.15 19.23 1.09
C SER A 109 2.61 20.05 2.28
N PRO A 110 2.13 21.28 2.47
CA PRO A 110 2.33 22.00 3.71
C PRO A 110 1.54 21.29 4.81
N LEU A 111 2.23 20.66 5.74
CA LEU A 111 1.60 20.01 6.89
C LEU A 111 1.66 20.98 8.06
N GLY A 112 0.55 21.64 8.35
CA GLY A 112 0.46 22.66 9.40
C GLY A 112 0.36 22.03 10.79
N ASP A 113 -0.62 21.18 11.00
CA ASP A 113 -0.87 20.49 12.26
C ASP A 113 -1.13 18.99 12.07
N LEU A 114 -1.43 18.29 13.16
CA LEU A 114 -1.64 16.84 13.14
C LEU A 114 -2.91 16.46 12.38
N ASP A 115 -3.98 17.24 12.54
CA ASP A 115 -5.28 16.96 11.93
C ASP A 115 -5.21 17.15 10.41
N GLU A 116 -4.57 18.23 9.96
CA GLU A 116 -4.31 18.47 8.53
C GLU A 116 -3.41 17.38 7.94
N ALA A 117 -2.34 17.00 8.64
CA ALA A 117 -1.46 15.91 8.23
C ALA A 117 -2.23 14.59 8.10
N TRP A 118 -3.16 14.33 9.03
CA TRP A 118 -3.97 13.11 9.03
C TRP A 118 -4.90 13.06 7.80
N GLU A 119 -5.61 14.13 7.47
CA GLU A 119 -6.50 14.18 6.31
C GLU A 119 -5.74 14.08 4.98
N ILE A 120 -4.57 14.72 4.86
CA ILE A 120 -3.72 14.63 3.67
C ILE A 120 -3.21 13.20 3.48
N ILE A 121 -2.70 12.57 4.54
CA ILE A 121 -2.19 11.19 4.45
C ILE A 121 -3.33 10.20 4.22
N LYS A 122 -4.49 10.40 4.82
CA LYS A 122 -5.68 9.60 4.58
C LYS A 122 -6.07 9.60 3.10
N SER A 123 -6.12 10.78 2.50
CA SER A 123 -6.43 10.93 1.07
C SER A 123 -5.38 10.23 0.20
N TYR A 124 -4.09 10.35 0.55
CA TYR A 124 -3.02 9.66 -0.15
C TYR A 124 -3.12 8.13 -0.03
N VAL A 125 -3.36 7.60 1.18
CA VAL A 125 -3.52 6.15 1.39
C VAL A 125 -4.73 5.61 0.64
N GLN A 126 -5.83 6.37 0.61
CA GLN A 126 -7.02 6.03 -0.17
C GLN A 126 -6.68 5.90 -1.66
N ALA A 127 -6.05 6.91 -2.24
CA ALA A 127 -5.61 6.87 -3.65
C ALA A 127 -4.57 5.75 -3.90
N TYR A 128 -3.62 5.53 -2.98
CA TYR A 128 -2.66 4.45 -3.07
C TYR A 128 -3.33 3.08 -3.13
N ASN A 129 -4.33 2.84 -2.29
CA ASN A 129 -5.01 1.56 -2.19
C ASN A 129 -5.96 1.29 -3.37
N HIS A 130 -6.66 2.31 -3.87
CA HIS A 130 -7.80 2.12 -4.77
C HIS A 130 -7.59 2.66 -6.20
N GLU A 131 -6.64 3.57 -6.41
CA GLU A 131 -6.46 4.25 -7.70
C GLU A 131 -5.07 4.02 -8.31
N ARG A 132 -4.04 3.96 -7.46
CA ARG A 132 -2.66 3.81 -7.91
C ARG A 132 -2.41 2.46 -8.54
N LEU A 133 -1.98 2.47 -9.80
CA LEU A 133 -1.57 1.27 -10.51
C LEU A 133 -0.13 0.91 -10.16
N HIS A 134 0.12 -0.37 -9.90
CA HIS A 134 1.43 -0.89 -9.55
C HIS A 134 1.96 -1.85 -10.61
N ALA A 135 3.10 -1.54 -11.22
CA ALA A 135 3.73 -2.41 -12.22
C ALA A 135 3.98 -3.83 -11.69
N SER A 136 4.34 -3.95 -10.40
CA SER A 136 4.55 -5.25 -9.74
C SER A 136 3.25 -6.00 -9.39
N LEU A 137 2.09 -5.38 -9.62
CA LEU A 137 0.76 -5.97 -9.53
C LEU A 137 0.10 -5.99 -10.93
N ASN A 138 0.88 -6.15 -11.99
CA ASN A 138 0.41 -6.15 -13.37
C ASN A 138 -0.41 -4.89 -13.74
N ASP A 139 0.00 -3.73 -13.21
CA ASP A 139 -0.71 -2.45 -13.32
C ASP A 139 -2.17 -2.51 -12.83
N LEU A 140 -2.42 -3.26 -11.78
CA LEU A 140 -3.66 -3.24 -11.01
C LEU A 140 -3.43 -2.50 -9.69
N THR A 141 -4.53 -2.17 -9.01
CA THR A 141 -4.48 -1.53 -7.69
C THR A 141 -4.27 -2.55 -6.57
N PRO A 142 -3.74 -2.13 -5.41
CA PRO A 142 -3.74 -2.98 -4.21
C PRO A 142 -5.11 -3.53 -3.85
N SER A 143 -6.16 -2.72 -3.99
CA SER A 143 -7.55 -3.13 -3.75
C SER A 143 -8.02 -4.26 -4.68
N ASP A 144 -7.60 -4.25 -5.96
CA ASP A 144 -7.92 -5.34 -6.87
C ASP A 144 -7.31 -6.66 -6.41
N TYR A 145 -6.05 -6.63 -5.95
CA TYR A 145 -5.36 -7.81 -5.42
C TYR A 145 -5.93 -8.30 -4.09
N LEU A 146 -6.37 -7.40 -3.22
CA LEU A 146 -6.98 -7.77 -1.94
C LEU A 146 -8.29 -8.56 -2.12
N LYS A 147 -9.02 -8.34 -3.22
CA LYS A 147 -10.25 -9.08 -3.56
C LYS A 147 -10.00 -10.53 -3.98
N GLY A 148 -8.74 -10.93 -4.12
CA GLY A 148 -8.36 -12.31 -4.39
C GLY A 148 -8.07 -12.63 -5.86
N LEU A 149 -7.55 -13.83 -6.08
CA LEU A 149 -6.98 -14.25 -7.37
C LEU A 149 -8.01 -14.27 -8.51
N GLU A 150 -9.23 -14.68 -8.24
CA GLU A 150 -10.31 -14.72 -9.25
C GLU A 150 -10.60 -13.31 -9.78
N HIS A 151 -10.72 -12.32 -8.88
CA HIS A 151 -10.93 -10.93 -9.27
C HIS A 151 -9.74 -10.40 -10.09
N VAL A 152 -8.51 -10.70 -9.67
CA VAL A 152 -7.29 -10.30 -10.41
C VAL A 152 -7.30 -10.89 -11.82
N THR A 153 -7.59 -12.18 -11.97
CA THR A 153 -7.65 -12.84 -13.29
C THR A 153 -8.65 -12.16 -14.21
N LYS A 154 -9.87 -11.94 -13.73
CA LYS A 154 -10.92 -11.24 -14.48
C LYS A 154 -10.47 -9.84 -14.92
N ARG A 155 -9.89 -9.04 -14.00
CA ARG A 155 -9.39 -7.69 -14.32
C ARG A 155 -8.30 -7.70 -15.40
N LEU A 156 -7.41 -8.70 -15.37
CA LEU A 156 -6.36 -8.85 -16.40
C LEU A 156 -6.95 -9.22 -17.78
N GLU A 157 -7.96 -10.07 -17.82
CA GLU A 157 -8.68 -10.41 -19.05
C GLU A 157 -9.42 -9.20 -19.63
N ASP A 158 -10.18 -8.47 -18.80
CA ASP A 158 -10.88 -7.24 -19.20
C ASP A 158 -9.90 -6.21 -19.78
N ARG A 159 -8.75 -6.02 -19.12
CA ARG A 159 -7.70 -5.11 -19.58
C ARG A 159 -7.12 -5.54 -20.92
N LYS A 160 -6.85 -6.83 -21.11
CA LYS A 160 -6.34 -7.37 -22.37
C LYS A 160 -7.32 -7.10 -23.50
N ALA A 161 -8.60 -7.38 -23.29
CA ALA A 161 -9.67 -7.11 -24.26
C ALA A 161 -9.76 -5.62 -24.62
N ALA A 162 -9.70 -4.73 -23.61
CA ALA A 162 -9.72 -3.28 -23.83
C ALA A 162 -8.51 -2.80 -24.65
N LEU A 163 -7.31 -3.33 -24.38
CA LEU A 163 -6.10 -2.98 -25.13
C LEU A 163 -6.17 -3.46 -26.59
N GLU A 164 -6.72 -4.64 -26.85
CA GLU A 164 -6.93 -5.17 -28.21
C GLU A 164 -7.92 -4.29 -28.98
N THR A 165 -9.02 -3.91 -28.37
CA THR A 165 -10.01 -2.99 -28.94
C THR A 165 -9.39 -1.64 -29.28
N ALA A 166 -8.64 -1.04 -28.35
CA ALA A 166 -7.96 0.22 -28.56
C ALA A 166 -6.92 0.15 -29.71
N ARG A 167 -6.22 -0.99 -29.83
CA ARG A 167 -5.29 -1.23 -30.95
C ARG A 167 -6.01 -1.30 -32.30
N LYS A 168 -7.18 -1.95 -32.39
CA LYS A 168 -8.01 -2.00 -33.61
C LYS A 168 -8.44 -0.59 -34.02
N ILE A 169 -9.02 0.17 -33.11
CA ILE A 169 -9.46 1.57 -33.36
C ILE A 169 -8.29 2.44 -33.86
N ARG A 170 -7.11 2.32 -33.25
CA ARG A 170 -5.93 3.10 -33.70
C ARG A 170 -5.46 2.69 -35.11
N ARG A 171 -5.56 1.40 -35.46
CA ARG A 171 -5.21 0.92 -36.80
C ARG A 171 -6.20 1.45 -37.85
N GLU A 172 -7.49 1.40 -37.56
CA GLU A 172 -8.55 1.94 -38.43
C GLU A 172 -8.37 3.45 -38.66
N LYS A 173 -8.23 4.24 -37.61
CA LYS A 173 -7.97 5.69 -37.72
C LYS A 173 -6.73 5.99 -38.56
N ARG A 174 -5.64 5.23 -38.40
CA ARG A 174 -4.43 5.45 -39.22
C ARG A 174 -4.65 5.09 -40.70
N ARG A 175 -5.49 4.12 -40.99
CA ARG A 175 -5.84 3.75 -42.37
C ARG A 175 -6.66 4.87 -43.01
N ASP A 176 -7.69 5.34 -42.30
CA ASP A 176 -8.58 6.40 -42.81
C ASP A 176 -7.81 7.71 -43.09
N ILE A 177 -6.92 8.10 -42.20
CA ILE A 177 -6.04 9.27 -42.41
C ILE A 177 -5.15 9.09 -43.64
N ARG A 178 -4.62 7.89 -43.87
CA ARG A 178 -3.78 7.62 -45.06
C ARG A 178 -4.59 7.65 -46.36
N GLU A 179 -5.83 7.15 -46.36
CA GLU A 179 -6.74 7.19 -47.48
C GLU A 179 -7.16 8.63 -47.82
N GLN A 180 -7.51 9.42 -46.83
CA GLN A 180 -7.82 10.87 -46.97
C GLN A 180 -6.64 11.66 -47.56
N ASN A 181 -5.43 11.43 -47.07
CA ASN A 181 -4.25 12.12 -47.61
C ASN A 181 -3.90 11.68 -49.06
N ARG A 182 -4.26 10.48 -49.46
CA ARG A 182 -4.10 10.02 -50.84
C ARG A 182 -5.12 10.59 -51.82
N SER A 183 -6.34 10.88 -51.32
CA SER A 183 -7.43 11.44 -52.10
C SER A 183 -7.30 12.98 -52.27
N SER A 184 -6.42 13.59 -51.51
CA SER A 184 -6.19 15.07 -51.50
C SER A 184 -4.89 15.46 -52.23
N ALA A 185 -4.14 14.51 -52.74
CA ALA A 185 -2.90 14.68 -53.50
C ALA A 185 -3.09 14.32 -54.98
#